data_337dc77ae20eb69216ba5205ef20910f
#
_entry.id   337dc77ae20eb69216ba5205ef20910f
#
_cell.length_a   1.000
_cell.length_b   1.000
_cell.length_c   1.000
_cell.angle_alpha   90.00
_cell.angle_beta   90.00
_cell.angle_gamma   90.00
#
_symmetry.space_group_name_H-M   'P 1'
#
loop_
_entity.id
_entity.type
_entity.pdbx_description
1 polymer ?
#
loop_
_entity_poly.entity_id
_entity_poly.type
_entity_poly.pdbx_seq_one_letter_code
_entity_poly.pdbx_strand_id
1 'polypeptide(L)'
;MKIAHFSDTHIHSKKILGCNPVERFQLALEHLKNNHPDSDMLIISGDISHNGVLDSYKKFDEIIKTVNLPNHLYPKLLLGNHDNREIFKNYFTNIPYDENGFVQYNIEIEEKKFIFLDTNLPKSHQGEFCQKRQAWLKKKLEKNIKKNKKILIFMHHNPFPLAELDSDFIGLLDRDQFKMIINEYKNMIQHIFFGHQHLTVSGNYLGIPFSSPRSINHPLVANFSKNYRLGSANTDPNYNI
;
A
#
# COMPACT_ATOMS: atom_id res chain seq x y z
N MET A 1 2.78 6.88 -18.36
CA MET A 1 2.70 7.18 -16.92
C MET A 1 3.53 6.14 -16.18
N LYS A 2 4.48 6.61 -15.39
CA LYS A 2 5.45 5.82 -14.63
C LYS A 2 5.21 6.02 -13.14
N ILE A 3 4.94 4.94 -12.40
CA ILE A 3 4.53 4.99 -11.00
C ILE A 3 5.54 4.21 -10.16
N ALA A 4 6.15 4.88 -9.18
CA ALA A 4 6.93 4.21 -8.15
C ALA A 4 5.98 3.72 -7.03
N HIS A 5 5.97 2.40 -6.79
CA HIS A 5 5.15 1.78 -5.75
C HIS A 5 6.05 1.24 -4.64
N PHE A 6 6.01 1.90 -3.49
CA PHE A 6 6.66 1.53 -2.25
C PHE A 6 5.63 0.93 -1.28
N SER A 7 6.09 0.12 -0.33
CA SER A 7 5.26 -0.39 0.76
C SER A 7 6.09 -0.67 2.00
N ASP A 8 5.45 -0.69 3.15
CA ASP A 8 6.01 -1.25 4.39
C ASP A 8 7.33 -0.59 4.80
N THR A 9 7.31 0.74 4.93
CA THR A 9 8.49 1.52 5.35
C THR A 9 8.80 1.33 6.83
N HIS A 10 7.79 1.06 7.65
CA HIS A 10 7.90 0.75 9.08
C HIS A 10 8.80 1.72 9.84
N ILE A 11 8.67 3.03 9.62
CA ILE A 11 9.52 4.01 10.29
C ILE A 11 9.45 3.83 11.82
N HIS A 12 10.63 3.67 12.39
CA HIS A 12 10.84 3.42 13.82
C HIS A 12 12.22 3.91 14.27
N SER A 13 12.37 4.22 15.56
CA SER A 13 13.64 4.68 16.14
C SER A 13 14.67 3.56 16.35
N LYS A 14 14.24 2.29 16.32
CA LYS A 14 15.10 1.11 16.50
C LYS A 14 15.12 0.26 15.24
N LYS A 15 16.14 -0.56 15.08
CA LYS A 15 16.20 -1.59 14.04
C LYS A 15 15.07 -2.61 14.23
N ILE A 16 14.48 -3.05 13.11
CA ILE A 16 13.45 -4.09 13.05
C ILE A 16 14.05 -5.24 12.25
N LEU A 17 14.10 -6.44 12.83
CA LEU A 17 14.72 -7.61 12.21
C LEU A 17 16.12 -7.34 11.62
N GLY A 18 16.92 -6.54 12.33
CA GLY A 18 18.27 -6.16 11.90
C GLY A 18 18.34 -4.97 10.91
N CYS A 19 17.24 -4.56 10.32
CA CYS A 19 17.16 -3.47 9.35
C CYS A 19 16.90 -2.11 10.04
N ASN A 20 17.57 -1.05 9.59
CA ASN A 20 17.29 0.33 10.04
C ASN A 20 16.25 0.98 9.11
N PRO A 21 15.01 1.23 9.59
CA PRO A 21 13.95 1.73 8.72
C PRO A 21 14.25 3.12 8.13
N VAL A 22 14.91 3.98 8.89
CA VAL A 22 15.24 5.34 8.47
C VAL A 22 16.25 5.32 7.32
N GLU A 23 17.36 4.59 7.49
CA GLU A 23 18.40 4.48 6.45
C GLU A 23 17.85 3.83 5.18
N ARG A 24 17.04 2.77 5.32
CA ARG A 24 16.51 2.03 4.19
C ARG A 24 15.48 2.86 3.40
N PHE A 25 14.62 3.59 4.09
CA PHE A 25 13.67 4.46 3.41
C PHE A 25 14.38 5.61 2.70
N GLN A 26 15.37 6.24 3.34
CA GLN A 26 16.19 7.26 2.71
C GLN A 26 16.89 6.73 1.45
N LEU A 27 17.56 5.57 1.53
CA LEU A 27 18.22 4.93 0.41
C LEU A 27 17.25 4.67 -0.77
N ALA A 28 16.05 4.17 -0.48
CA ALA A 28 15.04 3.92 -1.51
C ALA A 28 14.59 5.22 -2.21
N LEU A 29 14.38 6.31 -1.45
CA LEU A 29 14.01 7.61 -2.00
C LEU A 29 15.15 8.24 -2.83
N GLU A 30 16.40 8.13 -2.37
CA GLU A 30 17.58 8.59 -3.10
C GLU A 30 17.74 7.81 -4.41
N HIS A 31 17.54 6.49 -4.38
CA HIS A 31 17.56 5.67 -5.58
C HIS A 31 16.45 6.07 -6.56
N LEU A 32 15.23 6.29 -6.09
CA LEU A 32 14.12 6.79 -6.91
C LEU A 32 14.48 8.13 -7.57
N LYS A 33 14.97 9.08 -6.79
CA LYS A 33 15.34 10.42 -7.24
C LYS A 33 16.41 10.39 -8.34
N ASN A 34 17.43 9.53 -8.18
CA ASN A 34 18.57 9.49 -9.05
C ASN A 34 18.34 8.65 -10.31
N ASN A 35 17.57 7.57 -10.22
CA ASN A 35 17.42 6.60 -11.31
C ASN A 35 16.06 6.68 -12.02
N HIS A 36 15.05 7.28 -11.38
CA HIS A 36 13.70 7.39 -11.92
C HIS A 36 13.10 8.79 -11.70
N PRO A 37 13.85 9.88 -12.01
CA PRO A 37 13.37 11.26 -11.81
C PRO A 37 12.17 11.59 -12.70
N ASP A 38 11.96 10.80 -13.75
CA ASP A 38 10.85 10.87 -14.71
C ASP A 38 9.58 10.13 -14.23
N SER A 39 9.54 9.66 -12.98
CA SER A 39 8.34 9.08 -12.42
C SER A 39 7.25 10.14 -12.26
N ASP A 40 6.02 9.80 -12.64
CA ASP A 40 4.87 10.70 -12.55
C ASP A 40 4.28 10.74 -11.13
N MET A 41 4.48 9.66 -10.35
CA MET A 41 3.88 9.51 -9.03
C MET A 41 4.67 8.53 -8.15
N LEU A 42 4.77 8.86 -6.85
CA LEU A 42 5.18 7.92 -5.80
C LEU A 42 3.95 7.55 -4.97
N ILE A 43 3.73 6.25 -4.77
CA ILE A 43 2.65 5.71 -3.93
C ILE A 43 3.28 4.85 -2.84
N ILE A 44 2.84 5.01 -1.59
CA ILE A 44 3.25 4.17 -0.47
C ILE A 44 2.00 3.48 0.08
N SER A 45 1.93 2.16 -0.07
CA SER A 45 0.73 1.37 0.19
C SER A 45 0.60 0.88 1.64
N GLY A 46 0.94 1.72 2.61
CA GLY A 46 0.69 1.45 4.03
C GLY A 46 1.92 1.02 4.81
N ASP A 47 1.71 0.77 6.10
CA ASP A 47 2.73 0.50 7.11
C ASP A 47 3.87 1.53 7.07
N ILE A 48 3.46 2.81 7.11
CA ILE A 48 4.37 3.95 7.13
C ILE A 48 5.13 3.98 8.45
N SER A 49 4.40 3.85 9.57
CA SER A 49 4.94 3.73 10.92
C SER A 49 4.92 2.28 11.39
N HIS A 50 5.90 1.84 12.19
CA HIS A 50 5.89 0.50 12.77
C HIS A 50 4.89 0.34 13.92
N ASN A 51 4.59 1.41 14.63
CA ASN A 51 3.73 1.39 15.83
C ASN A 51 2.67 2.49 15.87
N GLY A 52 2.44 3.19 14.75
CA GLY A 52 1.40 4.18 14.59
C GLY A 52 1.55 5.43 15.45
N VAL A 53 2.77 5.79 15.88
CA VAL A 53 3.03 6.94 16.74
C VAL A 53 3.40 8.19 15.95
N LEU A 54 3.07 9.36 16.49
CA LEU A 54 3.31 10.66 15.86
C LEU A 54 4.78 10.88 15.45
N ASP A 55 5.72 10.47 16.29
CA ASP A 55 7.14 10.70 16.03
C ASP A 55 7.65 9.91 14.81
N SER A 56 7.06 8.74 14.54
CA SER A 56 7.35 7.99 13.31
C SER A 56 6.86 8.73 12.07
N TYR A 57 5.67 9.32 12.09
CA TYR A 57 5.15 10.12 10.97
C TYR A 57 5.96 11.41 10.75
N LYS A 58 6.36 12.09 11.84
CA LYS A 58 7.27 13.24 11.74
C LYS A 58 8.61 12.85 11.10
N LYS A 59 9.19 11.71 11.54
CA LYS A 59 10.44 11.20 10.99
C LYS A 59 10.34 10.82 9.52
N PHE A 60 9.22 10.19 9.14
CA PHE A 60 8.92 9.88 7.74
C PHE A 60 8.93 11.15 6.86
N ASP A 61 8.23 12.19 7.28
CA ASP A 61 8.15 13.47 6.56
C ASP A 61 9.50 14.20 6.52
N GLU A 62 10.26 14.14 7.62
CA GLU A 62 11.64 14.67 7.69
C GLU A 62 12.58 14.01 6.65
N ILE A 63 12.50 12.69 6.50
CA ILE A 63 13.31 11.96 5.52
C ILE A 63 12.97 12.42 4.09
N ILE A 64 11.67 12.53 3.76
CA ILE A 64 11.23 13.01 2.44
C ILE A 64 11.79 14.42 2.16
N LYS A 65 11.70 15.31 3.14
CA LYS A 65 12.23 16.68 3.03
C LYS A 65 13.75 16.70 2.88
N THR A 66 14.46 15.85 3.62
CA THR A 66 15.93 15.74 3.57
C THR A 66 16.40 15.25 2.20
N VAL A 67 15.74 14.24 1.63
CA VAL A 67 16.08 13.76 0.28
C VAL A 67 15.73 14.80 -0.79
N ASN A 68 14.82 15.73 -0.47
CA ASN A 68 14.38 16.79 -1.39
C ASN A 68 13.90 16.23 -2.72
N LEU A 69 12.86 15.39 -2.65
CA LEU A 69 12.15 14.90 -3.84
C LEU A 69 11.46 16.06 -4.57
N PRO A 70 11.31 15.97 -5.91
CA PRO A 70 10.44 16.89 -6.65
C PRO A 70 9.03 16.90 -6.05
N ASN A 71 8.37 18.05 -5.97
CA ASN A 71 7.07 18.21 -5.34
C ASN A 71 5.98 17.25 -5.88
N HIS A 72 6.02 16.93 -7.17
CA HIS A 72 5.06 15.99 -7.78
C HIS A 72 5.25 14.56 -7.27
N LEU A 73 6.44 14.21 -6.76
CA LEU A 73 6.76 12.91 -6.15
C LEU A 73 6.51 12.89 -4.64
N TYR A 74 5.90 13.94 -4.04
CA TYR A 74 5.43 13.79 -2.67
C TYR A 74 4.39 12.65 -2.63
N PRO A 75 4.59 11.63 -1.74
CA PRO A 75 3.90 10.36 -1.89
C PRO A 75 2.38 10.46 -1.67
N LYS A 76 1.64 9.66 -2.44
CA LYS A 76 0.24 9.32 -2.14
C LYS A 76 0.26 8.19 -1.12
N LEU A 77 -0.40 8.41 0.02
CA LEU A 77 -0.29 7.54 1.19
C LEU A 77 -1.58 6.77 1.43
N LEU A 78 -1.43 5.51 1.86
CA LEU A 78 -2.48 4.69 2.45
C LEU A 78 -2.07 4.27 3.86
N LEU A 79 -3.03 3.72 4.61
CA LEU A 79 -2.77 3.08 5.90
C LEU A 79 -2.52 1.59 5.75
N GLY A 80 -1.56 1.06 6.52
CA GLY A 80 -1.43 -0.36 6.80
C GLY A 80 -1.92 -0.72 8.20
N ASN A 81 -1.70 -1.96 8.62
CA ASN A 81 -2.14 -2.43 9.94
C ASN A 81 -1.31 -1.86 11.10
N HIS A 82 -0.07 -1.47 10.87
CA HIS A 82 0.79 -0.84 11.86
C HIS A 82 0.51 0.66 12.04
N ASP A 83 -0.27 1.28 11.14
CA ASP A 83 -0.59 2.69 11.21
C ASP A 83 -1.76 2.98 12.15
N ASN A 84 -1.77 4.17 12.76
CA ASN A 84 -2.88 4.68 13.55
C ASN A 84 -3.65 5.73 12.75
N ARG A 85 -4.90 5.42 12.35
CA ARG A 85 -5.72 6.28 11.48
C ARG A 85 -5.92 7.69 12.05
N GLU A 86 -6.17 7.84 13.35
CA GLU A 86 -6.45 9.15 13.94
C GLU A 86 -5.18 9.99 14.02
N ILE A 87 -4.06 9.42 14.45
CA ILE A 87 -2.78 10.14 14.49
C ILE A 87 -2.32 10.50 13.08
N PHE A 88 -2.49 9.58 12.13
CA PHE A 88 -2.16 9.82 10.72
C PHE A 88 -2.96 11.00 10.15
N LYS A 89 -4.29 11.01 10.30
CA LYS A 89 -5.16 12.09 9.80
C LYS A 89 -4.84 13.45 10.43
N ASN A 90 -4.53 13.45 11.72
CA ASN A 90 -4.18 14.67 12.43
C ASN A 90 -2.83 15.24 11.99
N TYR A 91 -1.91 14.39 11.53
CA TYR A 91 -0.59 14.83 11.05
C TYR A 91 -0.58 15.15 9.56
N PHE A 92 -1.07 14.25 8.71
CA PHE A 92 -1.13 14.42 7.26
C PHE A 92 -2.47 15.04 6.81
N THR A 93 -2.69 16.30 7.18
CA THR A 93 -3.98 17.00 6.95
C THR A 93 -4.32 17.22 5.48
N ASN A 94 -3.35 17.08 4.57
CA ASN A 94 -3.51 17.16 3.12
C ASN A 94 -3.90 15.81 2.45
N ILE A 95 -3.86 14.71 3.19
CA ILE A 95 -4.30 13.41 2.66
C ILE A 95 -5.83 13.30 2.82
N PRO A 96 -6.57 13.04 1.72
CA PRO A 96 -8.02 12.95 1.78
C PRO A 96 -8.51 11.74 2.56
N TYR A 97 -9.70 11.87 3.13
CA TYR A 97 -10.48 10.77 3.70
C TYR A 97 -11.95 10.88 3.27
N ASP A 98 -12.70 9.80 3.40
CA ASP A 98 -14.09 9.77 3.00
C ASP A 98 -15.04 10.34 4.06
N GLU A 99 -16.33 10.40 3.74
CA GLU A 99 -17.40 10.88 4.60
C GLU A 99 -17.58 10.07 5.90
N ASN A 100 -17.01 8.86 5.97
CA ASN A 100 -17.02 8.00 7.15
C ASN A 100 -15.72 8.08 7.97
N GLY A 101 -14.76 8.90 7.55
CA GLY A 101 -13.47 9.11 8.21
C GLY A 101 -12.39 8.07 7.87
N PHE A 102 -12.62 7.19 6.88
CA PHE A 102 -11.60 6.28 6.37
C PHE A 102 -10.63 7.00 5.44
N VAL A 103 -9.34 6.69 5.52
CA VAL A 103 -8.31 7.23 4.62
C VAL A 103 -8.41 6.51 3.27
N GLN A 104 -9.52 6.75 2.59
CA GLN A 104 -9.78 6.26 1.24
C GLN A 104 -10.24 7.39 0.33
N TYR A 105 -9.67 7.43 -0.88
CA TYR A 105 -9.89 8.52 -1.82
C TYR A 105 -9.62 8.08 -3.26
N ASN A 106 -9.89 8.94 -4.23
CA ASN A 106 -9.52 8.70 -5.61
C ASN A 106 -8.91 9.93 -6.25
N ILE A 107 -8.02 9.71 -7.22
CA ILE A 107 -7.42 10.72 -8.09
C ILE A 107 -7.72 10.32 -9.53
N GLU A 108 -8.03 11.30 -10.36
CA GLU A 108 -8.20 11.09 -11.80
C GLU A 108 -7.14 11.89 -12.55
N ILE A 109 -6.36 11.20 -13.39
CA ILE A 109 -5.33 11.79 -14.24
C ILE A 109 -5.54 11.19 -15.64
N GLU A 110 -5.78 12.03 -16.62
CA GLU A 110 -6.06 11.62 -18.00
C GLU A 110 -7.12 10.51 -18.05
N GLU A 111 -6.83 9.39 -18.71
CA GLU A 111 -7.72 8.23 -18.87
C GLU A 111 -7.64 7.23 -17.70
N LYS A 112 -6.97 7.61 -16.61
CA LYS A 112 -6.78 6.72 -15.44
C LYS A 112 -7.49 7.26 -14.22
N LYS A 113 -8.01 6.33 -13.41
CA LYS A 113 -8.57 6.58 -12.10
C LYS A 113 -7.85 5.71 -11.06
N PHE A 114 -7.19 6.37 -10.15
CA PHE A 114 -6.50 5.76 -9.02
C PHE A 114 -7.46 5.72 -7.84
N ILE A 115 -7.70 4.54 -7.28
CA ILE A 115 -8.55 4.34 -6.11
C ILE A 115 -7.66 3.82 -4.99
N PHE A 116 -7.64 4.55 -3.88
CA PHE A 116 -6.88 4.22 -2.68
C PHE A 116 -7.86 3.77 -1.60
N LEU A 117 -7.68 2.54 -1.07
CA LEU A 117 -8.59 1.91 -0.12
C LEU A 117 -7.97 1.81 1.27
N ASP A 118 -8.71 2.22 2.27
CA ASP A 118 -8.37 1.98 3.68
C ASP A 118 -8.82 0.58 4.08
N THR A 119 -7.88 -0.28 4.39
CA THR A 119 -8.13 -1.63 4.90
C THR A 119 -7.67 -1.82 6.34
N ASN A 120 -7.25 -0.75 7.02
CA ASN A 120 -6.78 -0.80 8.39
C ASN A 120 -7.92 -1.20 9.35
N LEU A 121 -7.69 -2.26 10.13
CA LEU A 121 -8.48 -2.68 11.28
C LEU A 121 -7.65 -2.37 12.54
N PRO A 122 -8.07 -1.41 13.38
CA PRO A 122 -7.28 -1.03 14.55
C PRO A 122 -6.95 -2.21 15.46
N LYS A 123 -5.69 -2.30 15.91
CA LYS A 123 -5.18 -3.35 16.81
C LYS A 123 -5.22 -4.77 16.23
N SER A 124 -5.23 -4.92 14.92
CA SER A 124 -5.19 -6.20 14.23
C SER A 124 -4.14 -6.18 13.13
N HIS A 125 -3.52 -7.32 12.86
CA HIS A 125 -2.73 -7.50 11.65
C HIS A 125 -3.58 -7.82 10.42
N GLN A 126 -4.85 -8.21 10.63
CA GLN A 126 -5.79 -8.45 9.54
C GLN A 126 -6.37 -7.14 9.01
N GLY A 127 -6.71 -7.13 7.74
CA GLY A 127 -7.44 -6.04 7.12
C GLY A 127 -8.94 -6.24 7.19
N GLU A 128 -9.69 -5.13 7.25
CA GLU A 128 -11.15 -5.11 7.18
C GLU A 128 -11.61 -4.25 6.02
N PHE A 129 -12.64 -4.70 5.32
CA PHE A 129 -13.32 -3.92 4.28
C PHE A 129 -14.82 -3.90 4.53
N CYS A 130 -15.23 -3.23 5.62
CA CYS A 130 -16.60 -3.18 6.12
C CYS A 130 -17.59 -2.60 5.10
N GLN A 131 -18.89 -2.78 5.35
CA GLN A 131 -19.96 -2.34 4.43
C GLN A 131 -19.87 -0.88 3.99
N LYS A 132 -19.43 0.05 4.85
CA LYS A 132 -19.25 1.46 4.51
C LYS A 132 -18.16 1.65 3.44
N ARG A 133 -17.01 0.96 3.61
CA ARG A 133 -15.90 1.00 2.64
C ARG A 133 -16.28 0.32 1.33
N GLN A 134 -17.02 -0.79 1.39
CA GLN A 134 -17.58 -1.48 0.22
C GLN A 134 -18.54 -0.57 -0.57
N ALA A 135 -19.48 0.08 0.11
CA ALA A 135 -20.43 1.00 -0.50
C ALA A 135 -19.73 2.20 -1.18
N TRP A 136 -18.70 2.73 -0.53
CA TRP A 136 -17.89 3.80 -1.10
C TRP A 136 -17.19 3.36 -2.39
N LEU A 137 -16.55 2.16 -2.40
CA LEU A 137 -15.91 1.61 -3.59
C LEU A 137 -16.92 1.43 -4.73
N LYS A 138 -18.06 0.75 -4.47
CA LYS A 138 -19.11 0.56 -5.47
C LYS A 138 -19.54 1.88 -6.10
N LYS A 139 -19.84 2.90 -5.29
CA LYS A 139 -20.20 4.25 -5.76
C LYS A 139 -19.13 4.85 -6.67
N LYS A 140 -17.82 4.61 -6.40
CA LYS A 140 -16.73 5.11 -7.27
C LYS A 140 -16.61 4.33 -8.58
N LEU A 141 -16.88 3.02 -8.56
CA LEU A 141 -16.90 2.17 -9.74
C LEU A 141 -18.10 2.48 -10.64
N GLU A 142 -19.31 2.57 -10.09
CA GLU A 142 -20.53 2.95 -10.80
C GLU A 142 -20.40 4.31 -11.53
N LYS A 143 -19.87 5.31 -10.82
CA LYS A 143 -19.61 6.62 -11.43
C LYS A 143 -18.60 6.57 -12.57
N ASN A 144 -17.73 5.55 -12.60
CA ASN A 144 -16.75 5.38 -13.65
C ASN A 144 -17.33 4.76 -14.93
N ILE A 145 -18.47 4.08 -14.88
CA ILE A 145 -19.12 3.48 -16.07
C ILE A 145 -19.30 4.54 -17.16
N LYS A 146 -19.81 5.73 -16.80
CA LYS A 146 -19.99 6.85 -17.74
C LYS A 146 -18.68 7.48 -18.20
N LYS A 147 -17.64 7.45 -17.38
CA LYS A 147 -16.34 8.07 -17.67
C LYS A 147 -15.40 7.13 -18.45
N ASN A 148 -15.64 5.83 -18.37
CA ASN A 148 -14.85 4.76 -19.00
C ASN A 148 -13.33 4.85 -18.78
N LYS A 149 -12.90 5.37 -17.61
CA LYS A 149 -11.49 5.44 -17.26
C LYS A 149 -10.96 4.07 -16.82
N LYS A 150 -9.70 3.81 -17.07
CA LYS A 150 -8.99 2.63 -16.57
C LYS A 150 -8.69 2.78 -15.08
N ILE A 151 -9.12 1.83 -14.27
CA ILE A 151 -9.03 1.88 -12.82
C ILE A 151 -7.80 1.13 -12.32
N LEU A 152 -7.06 1.78 -11.43
CA LEU A 152 -5.93 1.23 -10.67
C LEU A 152 -6.32 1.27 -9.20
N ILE A 153 -6.33 0.11 -8.52
CA ILE A 153 -6.71 -0.01 -7.11
C ILE A 153 -5.46 -0.21 -6.27
N PHE A 154 -5.30 0.59 -5.23
CA PHE A 154 -4.24 0.48 -4.24
C PHE A 154 -4.85 0.20 -2.87
N MET A 155 -4.32 -0.78 -2.16
CA MET A 155 -4.71 -1.16 -0.82
C MET A 155 -3.50 -1.72 -0.06
N HIS A 156 -3.60 -1.93 1.25
CA HIS A 156 -2.48 -2.49 1.99
C HIS A 156 -2.55 -4.02 2.05
N HIS A 157 -3.64 -4.57 2.57
CA HIS A 157 -3.79 -6.01 2.74
C HIS A 157 -4.11 -6.73 1.42
N ASN A 158 -3.53 -7.93 1.22
CA ASN A 158 -3.86 -8.77 0.08
C ASN A 158 -5.34 -9.17 0.09
N PRO A 159 -6.08 -8.92 -1.00
CA PRO A 159 -7.53 -9.18 -1.04
C PRO A 159 -7.91 -10.61 -1.43
N PHE A 160 -6.93 -11.48 -1.59
CA PHE A 160 -7.09 -12.90 -1.92
C PHE A 160 -5.91 -13.71 -1.35
N PRO A 161 -6.04 -15.05 -1.19
CA PRO A 161 -4.95 -15.90 -0.74
C PRO A 161 -3.78 -15.90 -1.73
N LEU A 162 -2.56 -15.90 -1.22
CA LEU A 162 -1.30 -15.90 -1.99
C LEU A 162 -0.57 -17.25 -1.86
N ALA A 163 -1.19 -18.34 -2.29
CA ALA A 163 -0.60 -19.68 -2.25
C ALA A 163 -0.51 -20.31 -0.84
N GLU A 164 -1.50 -20.11 0.00
CA GLU A 164 -1.61 -20.72 1.33
C GLU A 164 -0.40 -20.47 2.25
N LEU A 165 0.20 -19.28 2.11
CA LEU A 165 1.24 -18.84 3.03
C LEU A 165 0.64 -18.56 4.41
N ASP A 166 1.40 -18.78 5.48
CA ASP A 166 0.97 -18.42 6.84
C ASP A 166 0.53 -16.95 6.95
N SER A 167 1.13 -16.08 6.16
CA SER A 167 0.75 -14.67 6.04
C SER A 167 -0.65 -14.43 5.44
N ASP A 168 -1.28 -15.42 4.83
CA ASP A 168 -2.66 -15.30 4.34
C ASP A 168 -3.69 -15.15 5.47
N PHE A 169 -3.36 -15.58 6.70
CA PHE A 169 -4.22 -15.39 7.88
C PHE A 169 -4.36 -13.92 8.29
N ILE A 170 -3.37 -13.09 7.94
CA ILE A 170 -3.37 -11.65 8.25
C ILE A 170 -3.82 -10.76 7.09
N GLY A 171 -4.27 -11.36 5.97
CA GLY A 171 -4.82 -10.63 4.83
C GLY A 171 -6.19 -10.01 5.10
N LEU A 172 -6.89 -9.62 4.06
CA LEU A 172 -8.22 -9.01 4.15
C LEU A 172 -9.26 -10.03 4.65
N LEU A 173 -10.05 -9.66 5.66
CA LEU A 173 -11.14 -10.51 6.21
C LEU A 173 -12.31 -10.65 5.22
N ASP A 174 -12.72 -9.55 4.60
CA ASP A 174 -13.90 -9.45 3.72
C ASP A 174 -13.55 -9.78 2.26
N ARG A 175 -12.75 -10.83 2.03
CA ARG A 175 -12.24 -11.23 0.70
C ARG A 175 -13.35 -11.55 -0.29
N ASP A 176 -14.40 -12.24 0.15
CA ASP A 176 -15.51 -12.65 -0.71
C ASP A 176 -16.34 -11.45 -1.16
N GLN A 177 -16.59 -10.50 -0.25
CA GLN A 177 -17.28 -9.26 -0.56
C GLN A 177 -16.48 -8.40 -1.54
N PHE A 178 -15.18 -8.26 -1.30
CA PHE A 178 -14.29 -7.58 -2.23
C PHE A 178 -14.27 -8.26 -3.60
N LYS A 179 -14.14 -9.59 -3.63
CA LYS A 179 -14.19 -10.40 -4.84
C LYS A 179 -15.48 -10.17 -5.65
N MET A 180 -16.65 -10.17 -5.00
CA MET A 180 -17.91 -9.90 -5.68
C MET A 180 -17.92 -8.52 -6.33
N ILE A 181 -17.47 -7.48 -5.62
CA ILE A 181 -17.41 -6.12 -6.15
C ILE A 181 -16.48 -6.05 -7.35
N ILE A 182 -15.22 -6.49 -7.22
CA ILE A 182 -14.25 -6.35 -8.33
C ILE A 182 -14.64 -7.19 -9.56
N ASN A 183 -15.27 -8.36 -9.36
CA ASN A 183 -15.72 -9.20 -10.48
C ASN A 183 -16.82 -8.54 -11.30
N GLU A 184 -17.73 -7.79 -10.66
CA GLU A 184 -18.77 -7.02 -11.34
C GLU A 184 -18.18 -5.93 -12.26
N TYR A 185 -17.05 -5.31 -11.86
CA TYR A 185 -16.44 -4.19 -12.57
C TYR A 185 -15.07 -4.52 -13.21
N LYS A 186 -14.70 -5.80 -13.31
CA LYS A 186 -13.36 -6.26 -13.70
C LYS A 186 -12.85 -5.70 -15.02
N ASN A 187 -13.74 -5.49 -16.00
CA ASN A 187 -13.35 -4.97 -17.31
C ASN A 187 -12.83 -3.52 -17.29
N MET A 188 -13.12 -2.79 -16.22
CA MET A 188 -12.63 -1.43 -16.00
C MET A 188 -11.37 -1.40 -15.12
N ILE A 189 -11.10 -2.47 -14.35
CA ILE A 189 -9.97 -2.54 -13.42
C ILE A 189 -8.75 -3.04 -14.17
N GLN A 190 -7.76 -2.19 -14.29
CA GLN A 190 -6.52 -2.49 -15.00
C GLN A 190 -5.50 -3.23 -14.13
N HIS A 191 -5.46 -2.91 -12.83
CA HIS A 191 -4.48 -3.51 -11.91
C HIS A 191 -4.90 -3.33 -10.45
N ILE A 192 -4.49 -4.28 -9.58
CA ILE A 192 -4.60 -4.19 -8.13
C ILE A 192 -3.19 -4.22 -7.54
N PHE A 193 -2.86 -3.21 -6.74
CA PHE A 193 -1.59 -3.08 -6.02
C PHE A 193 -1.83 -3.22 -4.53
N PHE A 194 -0.93 -3.95 -3.84
CA PHE A 194 -0.99 -4.09 -2.39
C PHE A 194 0.42 -4.21 -1.79
N GLY A 195 0.53 -4.26 -0.46
CA GLY A 195 1.76 -4.42 0.31
C GLY A 195 1.65 -5.56 1.30
N HIS A 196 1.99 -5.31 2.58
CA HIS A 196 1.72 -6.14 3.74
C HIS A 196 2.49 -7.47 3.80
N GLN A 197 2.66 -8.15 2.69
CA GLN A 197 3.29 -9.47 2.64
C GLN A 197 4.81 -9.43 2.70
N HIS A 198 5.41 -8.25 2.53
CA HIS A 198 6.86 -8.05 2.45
C HIS A 198 7.56 -8.91 1.39
N LEU A 199 6.80 -9.45 0.45
CA LEU A 199 7.22 -10.29 -0.66
C LEU A 199 6.92 -9.63 -1.99
N THR A 200 7.82 -9.79 -2.97
CA THR A 200 7.44 -9.47 -4.35
C THR A 200 6.52 -10.56 -4.88
N VAL A 201 5.29 -10.19 -5.16
CA VAL A 201 4.31 -11.08 -5.78
C VAL A 201 3.66 -10.38 -6.96
N SER A 202 3.39 -11.16 -8.00
CA SER A 202 2.64 -10.72 -9.17
C SER A 202 1.84 -11.88 -9.75
N GLY A 203 0.75 -11.58 -10.40
CA GLY A 203 -0.11 -12.59 -11.00
C GLY A 203 -1.38 -12.02 -11.58
N ASN A 204 -2.40 -12.87 -11.67
CA ASN A 204 -3.71 -12.50 -12.18
C ASN A 204 -4.80 -13.09 -11.30
N TYR A 205 -5.78 -12.25 -10.95
CA TYR A 205 -6.93 -12.65 -10.15
C TYR A 205 -8.22 -12.20 -10.86
N LEU A 206 -9.07 -13.13 -11.23
CA LEU A 206 -10.33 -12.90 -11.98
C LEU A 206 -10.14 -12.19 -13.34
N GLY A 207 -8.97 -12.34 -13.96
CA GLY A 207 -8.62 -11.60 -15.18
C GLY A 207 -7.97 -10.24 -14.92
N ILE A 208 -7.81 -9.82 -13.66
CA ILE A 208 -7.18 -8.56 -13.27
C ILE A 208 -5.73 -8.81 -12.83
N PRO A 209 -4.73 -8.19 -13.47
CA PRO A 209 -3.35 -8.25 -13.01
C PRO A 209 -3.20 -7.67 -11.60
N PHE A 210 -2.27 -8.22 -10.83
CA PHE A 210 -1.91 -7.67 -9.53
C PHE A 210 -0.41 -7.72 -9.27
N SER A 211 0.07 -6.86 -8.37
CA SER A 211 1.44 -6.89 -7.89
C SER A 211 1.60 -6.28 -6.49
N SER A 212 2.62 -6.75 -5.78
CA SER A 212 3.10 -6.20 -4.52
C SER A 212 4.63 -6.09 -4.57
N PRO A 213 5.24 -5.00 -4.09
CA PRO A 213 6.68 -4.93 -3.87
C PRO A 213 7.04 -5.66 -2.59
N ARG A 214 8.33 -5.91 -2.39
CA ARG A 214 8.85 -6.22 -1.06
C ARG A 214 8.75 -5.01 -0.15
N SER A 215 8.81 -5.24 1.16
CA SER A 215 8.96 -4.17 2.13
C SER A 215 10.22 -3.32 1.86
N ILE A 216 10.10 -2.01 2.00
CA ILE A 216 11.25 -1.10 1.99
C ILE A 216 12.17 -1.41 3.18
N ASN A 217 11.60 -1.75 4.35
CA ASN A 217 12.41 -1.98 5.54
C ASN A 217 12.93 -3.41 5.65
N HIS A 218 12.08 -4.40 5.89
CA HIS A 218 12.48 -5.78 6.18
C HIS A 218 11.75 -6.77 5.26
N PRO A 219 12.35 -7.08 4.10
CA PRO A 219 11.77 -8.07 3.20
C PRO A 219 11.72 -9.45 3.86
N LEU A 220 10.67 -10.20 3.57
CA LEU A 220 10.53 -11.58 4.00
C LEU A 220 10.97 -12.54 2.89
N VAL A 221 11.27 -13.77 3.26
CA VAL A 221 11.59 -14.84 2.33
C VAL A 221 10.48 -15.89 2.40
N ALA A 222 9.86 -16.15 1.27
CA ALA A 222 8.90 -17.24 1.15
C ALA A 222 9.62 -18.59 1.32
N ASN A 223 9.12 -19.42 2.24
CA ASN A 223 9.63 -20.77 2.46
C ASN A 223 8.46 -21.74 2.42
N PHE A 224 8.42 -22.60 1.43
CA PHE A 224 7.35 -23.57 1.20
C PHE A 224 7.60 -24.91 1.91
N SER A 225 8.54 -24.98 2.85
CA SER A 225 8.78 -26.20 3.63
C SER A 225 7.71 -26.39 4.73
N LYS A 226 7.46 -27.67 5.12
CA LYS A 226 6.49 -28.00 6.17
C LYS A 226 6.82 -27.41 7.56
N ASN A 227 8.06 -26.98 7.79
CA ASN A 227 8.53 -26.36 9.04
C ASN A 227 8.76 -24.85 8.85
N TYR A 228 7.85 -24.21 8.14
CA TYR A 228 7.95 -22.83 7.76
C TYR A 228 8.07 -21.87 8.95
N ARG A 229 9.09 -21.03 8.91
CA ARG A 229 9.15 -19.78 9.67
C ARG A 229 9.49 -18.67 8.69
N LEU A 230 8.73 -17.58 8.73
CA LEU A 230 9.07 -16.38 7.98
C LEU A 230 10.49 -15.93 8.34
N GLY A 231 11.42 -16.04 7.39
CA GLY A 231 12.75 -15.49 7.51
C GLY A 231 12.79 -14.07 6.97
N SER A 232 13.56 -13.18 7.60
CA SER A 232 13.89 -11.90 6.99
C SER A 232 15.16 -12.05 6.15
N ALA A 233 15.21 -11.37 5.00
CA ALA A 233 16.41 -11.27 4.20
C ALA A 233 17.09 -9.93 4.45
N ASN A 234 18.40 -9.93 4.66
CA ASN A 234 19.19 -8.70 4.68
C ASN A 234 19.59 -8.35 3.23
N THR A 235 18.63 -7.81 2.48
CA THR A 235 18.83 -7.35 1.11
C THR A 235 18.52 -5.87 1.01
N ASP A 236 18.97 -5.19 -0.04
CA ASP A 236 18.65 -3.79 -0.26
C ASP A 236 17.13 -3.52 -0.36
N PRO A 237 16.67 -2.29 -0.07
CA PRO A 237 15.28 -1.89 -0.29
C PRO A 237 14.84 -2.21 -1.72
N ASN A 238 13.57 -2.55 -1.88
CA ASN A 238 13.01 -2.84 -3.18
C ASN A 238 11.66 -2.14 -3.35
N TYR A 239 11.36 -1.75 -4.57
CA TYR A 239 10.08 -1.18 -4.96
C TYR A 239 9.78 -1.51 -6.43
N ASN A 240 8.52 -1.37 -6.83
CA ASN A 240 8.11 -1.55 -8.22
C ASN A 240 8.07 -0.21 -8.98
N ILE A 241 8.35 -0.26 -10.27
CA ILE A 241 8.15 0.85 -11.22
C ILE A 241 7.10 0.46 -12.25
#